data_52bf58923280277927bc735979c71e23
#
_entry.id   52bf58923280277927bc735979c71e23
#
_cell.length_a   1.000
_cell.length_b   1.000
_cell.length_c   1.000
_cell.angle_alpha   90.00
_cell.angle_beta   90.00
_cell.angle_gamma   90.00
#
_symmetry.space_group_name_H-M   'P 1'
#
loop_
_entity.id
_entity.type
_entity.pdbx_description
1 polymer ?
#
loop_
_entity_poly.entity_id
_entity_poly.type
_entity_poly.pdbx_seq_one_letter_code
_entity_poly.pdbx_strand_id
1 'polypeptide(L)'
;DAIKNDYPELRIIIASPQGITFNHNKAVELSREERRLVFLCGHYEGIDERVRLGFGAEEISIGDYILTGGELPAMVIIDAAVRLIPGVLGDEDSARHDSFADFILDYPQYTRPPDYKGMNVPEVLLSGNHEEIRKWRRMQAIKNTYYKRPDLLEKMKLTDEDKKILNEVKKKA
;
A
#
# COMPACT_ATOMS: atom_id res chain seq x y z
N ASP A 1 30.71 -5.88 5.28
CA ASP A 1 31.69 -5.03 6.01
C ASP A 1 32.01 -3.74 5.26
N ALA A 2 32.27 -3.75 3.93
CA ALA A 2 32.59 -2.53 3.17
C ALA A 2 31.52 -1.43 3.33
N ILE A 3 30.24 -1.78 3.17
CA ILE A 3 29.13 -0.81 3.31
C ILE A 3 29.03 -0.27 4.77
N LYS A 4 29.33 -1.08 5.77
CA LYS A 4 29.32 -0.63 7.17
C LYS A 4 30.42 0.37 7.48
N ASN A 5 31.53 0.32 6.79
CA ASN A 5 32.61 1.29 6.98
C ASN A 5 32.23 2.69 6.50
N ASP A 6 31.46 2.76 5.41
CA ASP A 6 30.98 4.02 4.83
C ASP A 6 29.70 4.55 5.52
N TYR A 7 28.90 3.63 6.07
CA TYR A 7 27.61 3.93 6.71
C TYR A 7 27.50 3.14 8.01
N PRO A 8 27.80 3.73 9.16
CA PRO A 8 27.82 3.04 10.46
C PRO A 8 26.41 2.56 10.89
N GLU A 9 25.37 3.25 10.44
CA GLU A 9 23.97 2.89 10.75
C GLU A 9 23.25 2.34 9.52
N LEU A 10 23.05 1.03 9.51
CA LEU A 10 22.34 0.32 8.44
C LEU A 10 21.10 -0.37 9.01
N ARG A 11 20.04 -0.41 8.22
CA ARG A 11 18.95 -1.36 8.37
C ARG A 11 19.02 -2.35 7.22
N ILE A 12 19.26 -3.62 7.53
CA ILE A 12 19.46 -4.66 6.54
C ILE A 12 18.19 -5.49 6.45
N ILE A 13 17.69 -5.67 5.24
CA ILE A 13 16.46 -6.38 4.93
C ILE A 13 16.77 -7.52 3.96
N ILE A 14 16.24 -8.70 4.28
CA ILE A 14 16.26 -9.88 3.41
C ILE A 14 14.82 -10.11 2.93
N ALA A 15 14.62 -10.18 1.62
CA ALA A 15 13.37 -10.65 1.06
C ALA A 15 13.27 -12.17 1.23
N SER A 16 12.37 -12.63 2.08
CA SER A 16 12.26 -14.04 2.48
C SER A 16 10.79 -14.42 2.69
N PRO A 17 10.35 -15.61 2.25
CA PRO A 17 9.00 -16.10 2.54
C PRO A 17 8.76 -16.34 4.04
N GLN A 18 9.82 -16.43 4.84
CA GLN A 18 9.74 -16.63 6.30
C GLN A 18 9.53 -15.33 7.07
N GLY A 19 9.67 -14.17 6.39
CA GLY A 19 9.57 -12.85 6.99
C GLY A 19 8.14 -12.41 7.31
N ILE A 20 8.04 -11.27 8.02
CA ILE A 20 6.75 -10.62 8.26
C ILE A 20 6.16 -10.18 6.93
N THR A 21 4.87 -10.46 6.72
CA THR A 21 4.18 -10.06 5.48
C THR A 21 4.16 -8.53 5.33
N PHE A 22 4.72 -8.05 4.24
CA PHE A 22 4.76 -6.65 3.87
C PHE A 22 3.33 -6.10 3.65
N ASN A 23 3.08 -4.93 4.16
CA ASN A 23 1.81 -4.23 4.03
C ASN A 23 2.03 -2.71 4.09
N HIS A 24 0.96 -1.94 3.91
CA HIS A 24 1.01 -0.48 3.91
C HIS A 24 1.68 0.11 5.17
N ASN A 25 1.38 -0.43 6.36
CA ASN A 25 1.98 0.06 7.60
C ASN A 25 3.50 -0.14 7.62
N LYS A 26 3.98 -1.28 7.11
CA LYS A 26 5.42 -1.53 6.96
C LYS A 26 6.04 -0.60 5.92
N ALA A 27 5.34 -0.28 4.83
CA ALA A 27 5.78 0.72 3.86
C ALA A 27 5.92 2.11 4.49
N VAL A 28 4.94 2.54 5.29
CA VAL A 28 4.99 3.80 6.06
C VAL A 28 6.15 3.80 7.06
N GLU A 29 6.40 2.68 7.75
CA GLU A 29 7.55 2.55 8.65
C GLU A 29 8.87 2.74 7.90
N LEU A 30 9.05 2.04 6.77
CA LEU A 30 10.27 2.13 5.96
C LEU A 30 10.45 3.50 5.29
N SER A 31 9.36 4.19 4.91
CA SER A 31 9.44 5.53 4.33
C SER A 31 9.96 6.61 5.30
N ARG A 32 9.89 6.33 6.61
CA ARG A 32 10.36 7.21 7.69
C ARG A 32 11.70 6.78 8.27
N GLU A 33 12.30 5.73 7.72
CA GLU A 33 13.56 5.22 8.19
C GLU A 33 14.70 6.16 7.79
N GLU A 34 15.44 6.65 8.76
CA GLU A 34 16.56 7.57 8.55
C GLU A 34 17.87 6.84 8.25
N ARG A 35 18.01 5.60 8.72
CA ARG A 35 19.16 4.75 8.43
C ARG A 35 19.14 4.35 6.95
N ARG A 36 20.30 4.09 6.40
CA ARG A 36 20.39 3.53 5.05
C ARG A 36 19.81 2.12 5.00
N LEU A 37 18.83 1.93 4.13
CA LEU A 37 18.26 0.61 3.85
C LEU A 37 19.17 -0.17 2.90
N VAL A 38 19.51 -1.40 3.26
CA VAL A 38 20.26 -2.33 2.44
C VAL A 38 19.44 -3.60 2.24
N PHE A 39 19.14 -3.91 0.99
CA PHE A 39 18.42 -5.14 0.62
C PHE A 39 19.41 -6.21 0.21
N LEU A 40 19.37 -7.36 0.87
CA LEU A 40 20.10 -8.56 0.49
C LEU A 40 19.18 -9.43 -0.35
N CYS A 41 19.51 -9.54 -1.64
CA CYS A 41 18.75 -10.33 -2.61
C CYS A 41 19.43 -11.69 -2.77
N GLY A 42 18.80 -12.75 -2.27
CA GLY A 42 19.28 -14.11 -2.39
C GLY A 42 18.83 -14.76 -3.70
N HIS A 43 19.60 -15.74 -4.15
CA HIS A 43 19.29 -16.62 -5.26
C HIS A 43 19.39 -18.09 -4.82
N TYR A 44 18.96 -18.99 -5.67
CA TYR A 44 19.00 -20.44 -5.47
C TYR A 44 18.27 -20.88 -4.20
N GLU A 45 18.96 -21.58 -3.31
CA GLU A 45 18.38 -22.12 -2.07
C GLU A 45 18.27 -21.07 -0.93
N GLY A 46 18.78 -19.82 -1.13
CA GLY A 46 18.67 -18.75 -0.16
C GLY A 46 20.01 -18.18 0.30
N ILE A 47 19.98 -17.50 1.43
CA ILE A 47 21.14 -16.84 2.06
C ILE A 47 21.53 -17.65 3.29
N ASP A 48 22.84 -17.83 3.50
CA ASP A 48 23.39 -18.49 4.71
C ASP A 48 22.81 -17.83 5.98
N GLU A 49 22.24 -18.63 6.86
CA GLU A 49 21.61 -18.18 8.09
C GLU A 49 22.54 -17.34 8.97
N ARG A 50 23.84 -17.61 8.94
CA ARG A 50 24.84 -16.83 9.68
C ARG A 50 24.95 -15.39 9.20
N VAL A 51 24.59 -15.11 7.93
CA VAL A 51 24.50 -13.75 7.40
C VAL A 51 23.34 -13.01 8.06
N ARG A 52 22.17 -13.64 8.10
CA ARG A 52 20.98 -13.07 8.73
C ARG A 52 21.24 -12.76 10.22
N LEU A 53 21.73 -13.73 10.96
CA LEU A 53 22.03 -13.62 12.39
C LEU A 53 23.18 -12.63 12.66
N GLY A 54 24.28 -12.73 11.91
CA GLY A 54 25.47 -11.93 12.14
C GLY A 54 25.31 -10.44 11.83
N PHE A 55 24.40 -10.10 10.91
CA PHE A 55 24.10 -8.70 10.57
C PHE A 55 22.81 -8.19 11.21
N GLY A 56 22.04 -9.04 11.90
CA GLY A 56 20.74 -8.65 12.47
C GLY A 56 19.74 -8.25 11.36
N ALA A 57 19.76 -8.97 10.23
CA ALA A 57 18.91 -8.63 9.10
C ALA A 57 17.44 -8.99 9.40
N GLU A 58 16.56 -8.05 9.06
CA GLU A 58 15.10 -8.25 9.13
C GLU A 58 14.62 -9.02 7.90
N GLU A 59 13.75 -10.01 8.08
CA GLU A 59 13.11 -10.73 6.99
C GLU A 59 11.74 -10.14 6.68
N ILE A 60 11.48 -9.87 5.39
CA ILE A 60 10.18 -9.36 4.90
C ILE A 60 9.71 -10.22 3.75
N SER A 61 8.47 -10.73 3.86
CA SER A 61 7.75 -11.47 2.81
C SER A 61 6.84 -10.53 2.04
N ILE A 62 6.73 -10.69 0.73
CA ILE A 62 5.72 -9.99 -0.09
C ILE A 62 4.46 -10.84 -0.36
N GLY A 63 4.36 -12.03 0.23
CA GLY A 63 3.21 -12.93 0.10
C GLY A 63 3.60 -14.41 0.10
N ASP A 64 2.60 -15.28 0.11
CA ASP A 64 2.75 -16.73 0.24
C ASP A 64 3.01 -17.37 -1.14
N TYR A 65 4.10 -17.00 -1.77
CA TYR A 65 4.58 -17.55 -3.04
C TYR A 65 6.09 -17.39 -3.18
N ILE A 66 6.70 -18.20 -4.04
CA ILE A 66 8.15 -18.22 -4.23
C ILE A 66 8.50 -17.55 -5.56
N LEU A 67 9.55 -16.73 -5.54
CA LEU A 67 10.18 -16.12 -6.71
C LEU A 67 11.60 -16.66 -6.87
N THR A 68 12.18 -16.49 -8.05
CA THR A 68 13.51 -17.00 -8.38
C THR A 68 14.67 -16.24 -7.74
N GLY A 69 14.42 -15.04 -7.22
CA GLY A 69 15.42 -14.20 -6.58
C GLY A 69 14.80 -13.10 -5.72
N GLY A 70 15.61 -12.43 -4.93
CA GLY A 70 15.19 -11.39 -3.99
C GLY A 70 14.99 -9.99 -4.60
N GLU A 71 15.38 -9.78 -5.87
CA GLU A 71 15.36 -8.46 -6.50
C GLU A 71 13.93 -7.94 -6.71
N LEU A 72 13.03 -8.77 -7.24
CA LEU A 72 11.64 -8.36 -7.45
C LEU A 72 10.93 -8.02 -6.14
N PRO A 73 11.01 -8.85 -5.08
CA PRO A 73 10.50 -8.46 -3.75
C PRO A 73 11.10 -7.16 -3.24
N ALA A 74 12.41 -6.97 -3.37
CA ALA A 74 13.08 -5.73 -2.95
C ALA A 74 12.52 -4.52 -3.72
N MET A 75 12.34 -4.63 -5.05
CA MET A 75 11.73 -3.57 -5.86
C MET A 75 10.32 -3.24 -5.42
N VAL A 76 9.47 -4.24 -5.11
CA VAL A 76 8.10 -4.02 -4.59
C VAL A 76 8.12 -3.26 -3.27
N ILE A 77 8.99 -3.64 -2.34
CA ILE A 77 9.11 -3.00 -1.03
C ILE A 77 9.63 -1.56 -1.19
N ILE A 78 10.65 -1.35 -2.02
CA ILE A 78 11.25 -0.03 -2.27
C ILE A 78 10.22 0.89 -2.92
N ASP A 79 9.55 0.47 -3.98
CA ASP A 79 8.55 1.30 -4.67
C ASP A 79 7.43 1.72 -3.73
N ALA A 80 6.86 0.76 -2.98
CA ALA A 80 5.80 1.04 -2.03
C ALA A 80 6.22 1.96 -0.87
N ALA A 81 7.49 1.92 -0.42
CA ALA A 81 8.00 2.80 0.62
C ALA A 81 8.37 4.19 0.08
N VAL A 82 9.09 4.25 -1.04
CA VAL A 82 9.63 5.50 -1.59
C VAL A 82 8.52 6.45 -2.03
N ARG A 83 7.41 5.93 -2.60
CA ARG A 83 6.27 6.76 -2.99
C ARG A 83 5.57 7.47 -1.82
N LEU A 84 5.81 7.02 -0.57
CA LEU A 84 5.27 7.64 0.66
C LEU A 84 6.19 8.71 1.25
N ILE A 85 7.37 8.90 0.68
CA ILE A 85 8.31 9.96 1.09
C ILE A 85 7.79 11.28 0.53
N PRO A 86 7.64 12.35 1.37
CA PRO A 86 7.21 13.65 0.90
C PRO A 86 8.05 14.19 -0.28
N GLY A 87 7.39 14.73 -1.30
CA GLY A 87 8.05 15.30 -2.48
C GLY A 87 8.51 14.29 -3.54
N VAL A 88 8.34 12.98 -3.34
CA VAL A 88 8.66 11.95 -4.36
C VAL A 88 7.57 11.87 -5.42
N LEU A 89 6.30 11.91 -5.02
CA LEU A 89 5.18 12.02 -5.96
C LEU A 89 4.87 13.49 -6.22
N GLY A 90 4.49 13.81 -7.47
CA GLY A 90 4.17 15.18 -7.88
C GLY A 90 2.90 15.74 -7.22
N ASP A 91 2.04 14.89 -6.67
CA ASP A 91 0.85 15.25 -5.90
C ASP A 91 0.92 14.56 -4.53
N GLU A 92 1.18 15.35 -3.49
CA GLU A 92 1.29 14.86 -2.11
C GLU A 92 -0.02 14.27 -1.57
N ASP A 93 -1.17 14.72 -2.08
CA ASP A 93 -2.48 14.21 -1.67
C ASP A 93 -2.78 12.83 -2.28
N SER A 94 -2.11 12.46 -3.37
CA SER A 94 -2.30 11.16 -4.02
C SER A 94 -2.04 10.00 -3.06
N ALA A 95 -0.90 10.03 -2.35
CA ALA A 95 -0.54 8.97 -1.40
C ALA A 95 -1.47 8.87 -0.18
N ARG A 96 -2.13 9.99 0.21
CA ARG A 96 -3.05 10.03 1.35
C ARG A 96 -4.41 9.42 1.05
N HIS A 97 -4.80 9.40 -0.22
CA HIS A 97 -6.10 8.89 -0.66
C HIS A 97 -6.04 7.51 -1.29
N ASP A 98 -4.86 6.92 -1.40
CA ASP A 98 -4.68 5.57 -1.90
C ASP A 98 -5.31 4.50 -1.00
N SER A 99 -5.59 3.36 -1.61
CA SER A 99 -6.02 2.17 -0.86
C SER A 99 -5.06 1.86 0.28
N PHE A 100 -5.63 1.49 1.43
CA PHE A 100 -4.97 1.10 2.68
C PHE A 100 -4.47 2.25 3.57
N ALA A 101 -4.41 3.50 3.11
CA ALA A 101 -3.93 4.62 3.93
C ALA A 101 -4.75 4.76 5.24
N ASP A 102 -6.08 4.66 5.15
CA ASP A 102 -7.02 4.73 6.29
C ASP A 102 -7.81 3.42 6.46
N PHE A 103 -7.22 2.27 6.14
CA PHE A 103 -7.89 0.97 6.13
C PHE A 103 -9.14 0.94 5.25
N ILE A 104 -9.09 1.62 4.11
CA ILE A 104 -10.15 1.67 3.12
C ILE A 104 -9.58 1.40 1.73
N LEU A 105 -10.37 0.79 0.85
CA LEU A 105 -10.04 0.70 -0.57
C LEU A 105 -10.46 1.99 -1.27
N ASP A 106 -9.75 2.34 -2.32
CA ASP A 106 -10.08 3.48 -3.16
C ASP A 106 -11.39 3.29 -3.93
N TYR A 107 -11.95 4.39 -4.40
CA TYR A 107 -13.14 4.45 -5.24
C TYR A 107 -12.80 4.12 -6.71
N PRO A 108 -13.81 3.78 -7.56
CA PRO A 108 -13.58 3.52 -8.98
C PRO A 108 -13.07 4.77 -9.71
N GLN A 109 -12.02 4.61 -10.47
CA GLN A 109 -11.47 5.68 -11.31
C GLN A 109 -12.10 5.63 -12.71
N TYR A 110 -12.34 6.82 -13.28
CA TYR A 110 -12.87 7.00 -14.62
C TYR A 110 -11.98 7.94 -15.43
N THR A 111 -11.89 7.70 -16.73
CA THR A 111 -11.15 8.52 -17.67
C THR A 111 -12.02 8.85 -18.89
N ARG A 112 -11.51 9.64 -19.79
CA ARG A 112 -12.15 9.98 -21.09
C ARG A 112 -12.17 8.77 -22.02
N PRO A 113 -13.20 8.64 -22.89
CA PRO A 113 -14.37 9.49 -23.05
C PRO A 113 -15.45 9.28 -21.98
N PRO A 114 -16.41 10.24 -21.80
CA PRO A 114 -17.51 10.11 -20.84
C PRO A 114 -18.44 8.92 -21.09
N ASP A 115 -18.60 8.53 -22.35
CA ASP A 115 -19.28 7.31 -22.76
C ASP A 115 -18.28 6.40 -23.48
N TYR A 116 -18.22 5.16 -23.06
CA TYR A 116 -17.50 4.10 -23.76
C TYR A 116 -18.40 2.91 -24.00
N LYS A 117 -18.93 2.79 -25.23
CA LYS A 117 -19.81 1.71 -25.67
C LYS A 117 -21.05 1.54 -24.78
N GLY A 118 -21.69 2.64 -24.43
CA GLY A 118 -22.86 2.66 -23.55
C GLY A 118 -22.56 2.58 -22.05
N MET A 119 -21.28 2.50 -21.67
CA MET A 119 -20.85 2.56 -20.27
C MET A 119 -20.46 4.01 -19.93
N ASN A 120 -21.33 4.67 -19.20
CA ASN A 120 -21.19 6.09 -18.88
C ASN A 120 -20.38 6.32 -17.59
N VAL A 121 -19.58 7.38 -17.58
CA VAL A 121 -19.04 7.96 -16.35
C VAL A 121 -20.22 8.46 -15.50
N PRO A 122 -20.26 8.20 -14.18
CA PRO A 122 -21.31 8.75 -13.32
C PRO A 122 -21.43 10.27 -13.45
N GLU A 123 -22.64 10.78 -13.63
CA GLU A 123 -22.92 12.20 -13.88
C GLU A 123 -22.35 13.10 -12.77
N VAL A 124 -22.38 12.65 -11.52
CA VAL A 124 -21.80 13.39 -10.37
C VAL A 124 -20.34 13.72 -10.60
N LEU A 125 -19.57 12.87 -11.27
CA LEU A 125 -18.14 13.11 -11.53
C LEU A 125 -17.92 14.15 -12.66
N LEU A 126 -18.93 14.41 -13.46
CA LEU A 126 -18.92 15.40 -14.54
C LEU A 126 -19.54 16.74 -14.14
N SER A 127 -20.18 16.80 -12.97
CA SER A 127 -20.95 17.98 -12.51
C SER A 127 -20.10 19.19 -12.13
N GLY A 128 -18.80 19.00 -11.82
CA GLY A 128 -17.95 20.03 -11.25
C GLY A 128 -18.26 20.37 -9.78
N ASN A 129 -19.26 19.75 -9.16
CA ASN A 129 -19.59 19.94 -7.75
C ASN A 129 -18.66 19.10 -6.87
N HIS A 130 -17.57 19.71 -6.38
CA HIS A 130 -16.54 19.04 -5.61
C HIS A 130 -17.07 18.36 -4.34
N GLU A 131 -18.08 18.94 -3.68
CA GLU A 131 -18.66 18.34 -2.45
C GLU A 131 -19.44 17.06 -2.76
N GLU A 132 -20.25 17.06 -3.81
CA GLU A 132 -20.98 15.85 -4.22
C GLU A 132 -20.04 14.78 -4.79
N ILE A 133 -18.98 15.19 -5.49
CA ILE A 133 -17.92 14.28 -5.95
C ILE A 133 -17.22 13.62 -4.76
N ARG A 134 -16.87 14.39 -3.72
CA ARG A 134 -16.24 13.89 -2.49
C ARG A 134 -17.13 12.87 -1.78
N LYS A 135 -18.42 13.17 -1.61
CA LYS A 135 -19.39 12.25 -1.00
C LYS A 135 -19.53 10.97 -1.81
N TRP A 136 -19.65 11.10 -3.11
CA TRP A 136 -19.76 9.94 -4.00
C TRP A 136 -18.52 9.05 -3.91
N ARG A 137 -17.33 9.61 -3.97
CA ARG A 137 -16.06 8.90 -3.82
C ARG A 137 -15.99 8.15 -2.50
N ARG A 138 -16.35 8.82 -1.39
CA ARG A 138 -16.36 8.20 -0.05
C ARG A 138 -17.36 7.04 0.02
N MET A 139 -18.53 7.20 -0.53
CA MET A 139 -19.55 6.14 -0.61
C MET A 139 -19.03 4.93 -1.40
N GLN A 140 -18.39 5.15 -2.55
CA GLN A 140 -17.85 4.07 -3.36
C GLN A 140 -16.68 3.36 -2.67
N ALA A 141 -15.81 4.09 -2.01
CA ALA A 141 -14.70 3.54 -1.24
C ALA A 141 -15.21 2.60 -0.12
N ILE A 142 -16.19 3.04 0.67
CA ILE A 142 -16.82 2.22 1.72
C ILE A 142 -17.50 0.98 1.10
N LYS A 143 -18.22 1.15 0.00
CA LYS A 143 -18.88 0.06 -0.72
C LYS A 143 -17.85 -0.98 -1.23
N ASN A 144 -16.78 -0.53 -1.89
CA ASN A 144 -15.71 -1.40 -2.36
C ASN A 144 -15.08 -2.19 -1.20
N THR A 145 -14.81 -1.49 -0.08
CA THR A 145 -14.19 -2.11 1.08
C THR A 145 -15.12 -3.15 1.71
N TYR A 146 -16.40 -2.84 1.85
CA TYR A 146 -17.39 -3.77 2.40
C TYR A 146 -17.46 -5.08 1.62
N TYR A 147 -17.50 -5.01 0.27
CA TYR A 147 -17.63 -6.22 -0.55
C TYR A 147 -16.32 -6.96 -0.80
N LYS A 148 -15.19 -6.26 -0.87
CA LYS A 148 -13.93 -6.85 -1.30
C LYS A 148 -12.96 -7.13 -0.17
N ARG A 149 -12.96 -6.28 0.86
CA ARG A 149 -12.02 -6.33 2.00
C ARG A 149 -12.71 -5.91 3.31
N PRO A 150 -13.72 -6.68 3.75
CA PRO A 150 -14.46 -6.37 4.99
C PRO A 150 -13.54 -6.34 6.23
N ASP A 151 -12.43 -7.08 6.21
CA ASP A 151 -11.41 -7.09 7.25
C ASP A 151 -10.80 -5.70 7.53
N LEU A 152 -10.78 -4.82 6.54
CA LEU A 152 -10.28 -3.45 6.69
C LEU A 152 -11.26 -2.58 7.48
N LEU A 153 -12.57 -2.78 7.30
CA LEU A 153 -13.59 -2.00 8.02
C LEU A 153 -13.53 -2.23 9.53
N GLU A 154 -13.09 -3.41 9.97
CA GLU A 154 -12.92 -3.70 11.40
C GLU A 154 -11.82 -2.84 12.05
N LYS A 155 -10.84 -2.41 11.26
CA LYS A 155 -9.69 -1.59 11.69
C LYS A 155 -9.92 -0.09 11.46
N MET A 156 -10.90 0.26 10.65
CA MET A 156 -11.19 1.63 10.25
C MET A 156 -11.89 2.42 11.35
N LYS A 157 -11.46 3.66 11.57
CA LYS A 157 -12.17 4.62 12.42
C LYS A 157 -13.32 5.26 11.64
N LEU A 158 -14.51 4.67 11.72
CA LEU A 158 -15.69 5.16 11.01
C LEU A 158 -16.21 6.45 11.63
N THR A 159 -16.38 7.48 10.80
CA THR A 159 -17.13 8.69 11.16
C THR A 159 -18.63 8.40 11.21
N ASP A 160 -19.45 9.33 11.71
CA ASP A 160 -20.92 9.13 11.72
C ASP A 160 -21.51 9.15 10.32
N GLU A 161 -20.89 9.86 9.38
CA GLU A 161 -21.22 9.80 7.95
C GLU A 161 -20.90 8.42 7.36
N ASP A 162 -19.72 7.89 7.65
CA ASP A 162 -19.33 6.55 7.21
C ASP A 162 -20.27 5.45 7.73
N LYS A 163 -20.69 5.55 8.97
CA LYS A 163 -21.66 4.60 9.56
C LYS A 163 -23.01 4.63 8.84
N LYS A 164 -23.49 5.83 8.46
CA LYS A 164 -24.73 5.97 7.68
C LYS A 164 -24.57 5.30 6.31
N ILE A 165 -23.49 5.61 5.61
CA ILE A 165 -23.17 5.01 4.30
C ILE A 165 -23.10 3.48 4.41
N LEU A 166 -22.37 2.97 5.40
CA LEU A 166 -22.21 1.53 5.60
C LEU A 166 -23.55 0.83 5.89
N ASN A 167 -24.44 1.47 6.67
CA ASN A 167 -25.78 0.96 6.93
C ASN A 167 -26.62 0.91 5.65
N GLU A 168 -26.52 1.90 4.77
CA GLU A 168 -27.19 1.88 3.47
C GLU A 168 -26.66 0.78 2.55
N VAL A 169 -25.34 0.59 2.53
CA VAL A 169 -24.71 -0.49 1.76
C VAL A 169 -25.18 -1.85 2.25
N LYS A 170 -25.21 -2.08 3.57
CA LYS A 170 -25.70 -3.33 4.17
C LYS A 170 -27.17 -3.64 3.88
N LYS A 171 -28.03 -2.61 3.77
CA LYS A 171 -29.45 -2.81 3.43
C LYS A 171 -29.67 -3.20 1.98
N LYS A 172 -28.72 -2.93 1.09
CA LYS A 172 -28.78 -3.21 -0.36
C LYS A 172 -28.00 -4.47 -0.77
N ALA A 173 -27.31 -5.09 0.17
CA ALA A 173 -26.54 -6.34 0.02
C ALA A 173 -27.44 -7.56 0.25
#